data_0b4a8f0d43cc59f087a48de54901a488
#
_entry.id   0b4a8f0d43cc59f087a48de54901a488
#
_cell.length_a   1.000
_cell.length_b   1.000
_cell.length_c   1.000
_cell.angle_alpha   90.00
_cell.angle_beta   90.00
_cell.angle_gamma   90.00
#
_symmetry.space_group_name_H-M   'P 1'
#
loop_
_entity.id
_entity.type
_entity.pdbx_description
1 polymer ?
#
loop_
_entity_poly.entity_id
_entity_poly.type
_entity_poly.pdbx_seq_one_letter_code
_entity_poly.pdbx_strand_id
1 'polypeptide(L)'
;NHVRLLQELINNKSKVSGEKLSKIEGRHRSIGGNALRAAVMGANDGLVSNMSLVMGVAGATQGGDGVLLAGTAGLLAGALSMSLGEWISVQSSKEMYERQMELEMAEIESNPEGETKELALIYMAKGIPEGQAFEMAEKVMSDPEHAHEVLVREELGISTEELEGSAWEAAITSFILFAIGAIIPLAPF
;
A
#
# COMPACT_ATOMS: atom_id res chain seq x y z
N ASN A 1 -3.68 24.08 0.30
CA ASN A 1 -2.84 23.90 -0.93
C ASN A 1 -3.51 22.99 -1.98
N HIS A 2 -4.35 22.05 -1.59
CA HIS A 2 -5.02 21.10 -2.49
C HIS A 2 -6.03 21.78 -3.42
N VAL A 3 -6.91 22.60 -2.88
CA VAL A 3 -7.90 23.42 -3.64
C VAL A 3 -7.25 24.26 -4.75
N ARG A 4 -6.06 24.83 -4.49
CA ARG A 4 -5.33 25.62 -5.48
C ARG A 4 -4.82 24.79 -6.63
N LEU A 5 -4.33 23.57 -6.37
CA LEU A 5 -3.89 22.63 -7.39
C LEU A 5 -5.06 22.12 -8.24
N LEU A 6 -6.20 21.82 -7.62
CA LEU A 6 -7.41 21.43 -8.35
C LEU A 6 -7.93 22.56 -9.25
N GLN A 7 -7.92 23.80 -8.78
CA GLN A 7 -8.29 24.96 -9.60
C GLN A 7 -7.34 25.19 -10.79
N GLU A 8 -6.04 25.00 -10.60
CA GLU A 8 -5.06 25.08 -11.70
C GLU A 8 -5.28 23.97 -12.73
N LEU A 9 -5.64 22.75 -12.30
CA LEU A 9 -5.99 21.63 -13.19
C LEU A 9 -7.26 21.91 -14.00
N ILE A 10 -8.28 22.48 -13.38
CA ILE A 10 -9.55 22.84 -14.05
C ILE A 10 -9.32 23.96 -15.07
N ASN A 11 -8.53 24.97 -14.73
CA ASN A 11 -8.22 26.09 -15.63
C ASN A 11 -7.32 25.68 -16.81
N ASN A 12 -6.55 24.61 -16.66
CA ASN A 12 -5.63 24.12 -17.70
C ASN A 12 -6.27 23.04 -18.59
N LYS A 13 -7.58 23.11 -18.80
CA LYS A 13 -8.47 22.15 -19.49
C LYS A 13 -8.06 21.72 -20.90
N SER A 14 -7.01 22.28 -21.50
CA SER A 14 -6.64 21.95 -22.88
C SER A 14 -5.58 20.85 -23.05
N LYS A 15 -4.99 20.33 -21.96
CA LYS A 15 -3.88 19.35 -22.05
C LYS A 15 -3.78 18.30 -20.95
N VAL A 16 -4.87 17.91 -20.31
CA VAL A 16 -4.81 16.76 -19.40
C VAL A 16 -5.06 15.50 -20.22
N SER A 17 -3.99 14.86 -20.70
CA SER A 17 -4.09 13.53 -21.30
C SER A 17 -4.51 12.52 -20.22
N GLY A 18 -5.28 11.49 -20.61
CA GLY A 18 -5.77 10.44 -19.71
C GLY A 18 -4.70 9.79 -18.82
N GLU A 19 -3.42 9.87 -19.21
CA GLU A 19 -2.25 9.42 -18.44
C GLU A 19 -1.98 10.24 -17.16
N LYS A 20 -2.37 11.54 -17.14
CA LYS A 20 -2.27 12.36 -15.91
C LYS A 20 -3.43 12.14 -14.96
N LEU A 21 -4.63 11.89 -15.50
CA LEU A 21 -5.80 11.50 -14.70
C LEU A 21 -5.60 10.15 -14.01
N SER A 22 -5.02 9.16 -14.68
CA SER A 22 -4.72 7.85 -14.09
C SER A 22 -3.61 7.87 -13.01
N LYS A 23 -2.84 8.95 -12.93
CA LYS A 23 -1.86 9.17 -11.84
C LYS A 23 -2.47 9.87 -10.63
N ILE A 24 -3.62 10.52 -10.80
CA ILE A 24 -4.40 11.16 -9.74
C ILE A 24 -5.45 10.17 -9.20
N GLU A 25 -6.06 9.37 -10.07
CA GLU A 25 -6.80 8.17 -9.67
C GLU A 25 -5.78 7.16 -9.17
N GLY A 26 -5.78 6.92 -7.85
CA GLY A 26 -4.93 5.94 -7.21
C GLY A 26 -4.97 4.63 -8.01
N ARG A 27 -3.80 4.15 -8.42
CA ARG A 27 -3.65 2.92 -9.20
C ARG A 27 -4.60 1.86 -8.65
N HIS A 28 -5.47 1.33 -9.48
CA HIS A 28 -6.12 0.06 -9.21
C HIS A 28 -5.03 -1.01 -9.02
N ARG A 29 -4.56 -1.15 -7.80
CA ARG A 29 -3.71 -2.26 -7.42
C ARG A 29 -4.61 -3.47 -7.38
N SER A 30 -4.56 -4.30 -8.42
CA SER A 30 -5.19 -5.60 -8.32
C SER A 30 -4.54 -6.34 -7.14
N ILE A 31 -5.32 -6.64 -6.12
CA ILE A 31 -4.88 -7.32 -4.88
C ILE A 31 -4.09 -8.59 -5.21
N GLY A 32 -4.51 -9.34 -6.24
CA GLY A 32 -3.81 -10.54 -6.71
C GLY A 32 -2.40 -10.29 -7.25
N GLY A 33 -2.15 -9.15 -7.93
CA GLY A 33 -0.84 -8.83 -8.48
C GLY A 33 0.20 -8.47 -7.42
N ASN A 34 -0.21 -7.84 -6.33
CA ASN A 34 0.68 -7.47 -5.23
C ASN A 34 1.08 -8.67 -4.37
N ALA A 35 0.10 -9.53 -4.02
CA ALA A 35 0.37 -10.75 -3.25
C ALA A 35 1.31 -11.69 -4.02
N LEU A 36 1.07 -11.90 -5.32
CA LEU A 36 1.94 -12.72 -6.16
C LEU A 36 3.35 -12.12 -6.27
N ARG A 37 3.46 -10.80 -6.44
CA ARG A 37 4.76 -10.12 -6.48
C ARG A 37 5.51 -10.26 -5.17
N ALA A 38 4.85 -10.04 -4.04
CA ALA A 38 5.45 -10.21 -2.72
C ALA A 38 5.90 -11.66 -2.49
N ALA A 39 5.08 -12.63 -2.91
CA ALA A 39 5.40 -14.04 -2.85
C ALA A 39 6.67 -14.41 -3.64
N VAL A 40 6.74 -13.97 -4.89
CA VAL A 40 7.91 -14.23 -5.76
C VAL A 40 9.15 -13.52 -5.21
N MET A 41 9.03 -12.29 -4.73
CA MET A 41 10.16 -11.56 -4.13
C MET A 41 10.65 -12.23 -2.86
N GLY A 42 9.75 -12.65 -1.97
CA GLY A 42 10.11 -13.33 -0.73
C GLY A 42 10.82 -14.66 -0.95
N ALA A 43 10.26 -15.50 -1.82
CA ALA A 43 10.89 -16.78 -2.15
C ALA A 43 12.25 -16.60 -2.86
N ASN A 44 12.37 -15.62 -3.77
CA ASN A 44 13.61 -15.30 -4.44
C ASN A 44 14.68 -14.75 -3.48
N ASP A 45 14.29 -13.88 -2.55
CA ASP A 45 15.22 -13.33 -1.55
C ASP A 45 15.74 -14.43 -0.62
N GLY A 46 14.87 -15.32 -0.14
CA GLY A 46 15.26 -16.48 0.64
C GLY A 46 16.21 -17.41 -0.10
N LEU A 47 15.92 -17.66 -1.38
CA LEU A 47 16.77 -18.49 -2.23
C LEU A 47 18.15 -17.88 -2.43
N VAL A 48 18.23 -16.63 -2.86
CA VAL A 48 19.49 -15.97 -3.24
C VAL A 48 20.35 -15.67 -2.02
N SER A 49 19.77 -15.13 -0.95
CA SER A 49 20.49 -14.76 0.27
C SER A 49 21.06 -16.00 0.97
N ASN A 50 20.24 -17.04 1.13
CA ASN A 50 20.68 -18.26 1.79
C ASN A 50 21.63 -19.10 0.92
N MET A 51 21.43 -19.11 -0.41
CA MET A 51 22.38 -19.74 -1.33
C MET A 51 23.76 -19.08 -1.24
N SER A 52 23.83 -17.76 -1.19
CA SER A 52 25.09 -17.03 -1.06
C SER A 52 25.80 -17.36 0.26
N LEU A 53 25.05 -17.45 1.35
CA LEU A 53 25.56 -17.83 2.67
C LEU A 53 26.07 -19.27 2.68
N VAL A 54 25.28 -20.23 2.19
CA VAL A 54 25.61 -21.66 2.10
C VAL A 54 26.85 -21.87 1.26
N MET A 55 26.94 -21.27 0.08
CA MET A 55 28.10 -21.37 -0.79
C MET A 55 29.36 -20.75 -0.18
N GLY A 56 29.22 -19.59 0.49
CA GLY A 56 30.34 -18.95 1.18
C GLY A 56 30.93 -19.82 2.29
N VAL A 57 30.06 -20.41 3.13
CA VAL A 57 30.49 -21.30 4.21
C VAL A 57 31.05 -22.63 3.66
N ALA A 58 30.39 -23.24 2.67
CA ALA A 58 30.87 -24.45 2.04
C ALA A 58 32.27 -24.31 1.41
N GLY A 59 32.55 -23.14 0.83
CA GLY A 59 33.89 -22.83 0.29
C GLY A 59 34.97 -22.61 1.36
N ALA A 60 34.55 -22.21 2.58
CA ALA A 60 35.46 -21.91 3.69
C ALA A 60 35.69 -23.11 4.63
N THR A 61 34.79 -24.08 4.65
CA THR A 61 34.79 -25.22 5.57
C THR A 61 34.91 -26.55 4.84
N GLN A 62 35.54 -27.55 5.46
CA GLN A 62 35.67 -28.91 4.88
C GLN A 62 34.56 -29.88 5.33
N GLY A 63 33.51 -29.40 6.01
CA GLY A 63 32.45 -30.24 6.55
C GLY A 63 31.04 -29.69 6.32
N GLY A 64 30.07 -30.57 6.10
CA GLY A 64 28.65 -30.20 5.90
C GLY A 64 27.95 -29.62 7.14
N ASP A 65 28.38 -29.97 8.35
CA ASP A 65 27.75 -29.53 9.60
C ASP A 65 27.78 -27.99 9.76
N GLY A 66 28.88 -27.34 9.38
CA GLY A 66 29.00 -25.88 9.41
C GLY A 66 28.08 -25.20 8.40
N VAL A 67 27.85 -25.83 7.24
CA VAL A 67 26.96 -25.33 6.18
C VAL A 67 25.50 -25.39 6.65
N LEU A 68 25.07 -26.53 7.21
CA LEU A 68 23.72 -26.69 7.76
C LEU A 68 23.44 -25.70 8.88
N LEU A 69 24.38 -25.51 9.80
CA LEU A 69 24.25 -24.58 10.91
C LEU A 69 24.10 -23.13 10.40
N ALA A 70 25.00 -22.71 9.51
CA ALA A 70 24.96 -21.36 8.97
C ALA A 70 23.70 -21.13 8.11
N GLY A 71 23.32 -22.07 7.27
CA GLY A 71 22.17 -21.95 6.42
C GLY A 71 20.83 -22.00 7.18
N THR A 72 20.72 -22.81 8.23
CA THR A 72 19.53 -22.78 9.10
C THR A 72 19.45 -21.50 9.90
N ALA A 73 20.56 -20.99 10.41
CA ALA A 73 20.62 -19.69 11.08
C ALA A 73 20.23 -18.54 10.11
N GLY A 74 20.74 -18.56 8.87
CA GLY A 74 20.41 -17.60 7.83
C GLY A 74 18.93 -17.63 7.43
N LEU A 75 18.35 -18.84 7.28
CA LEU A 75 16.94 -19.04 7.01
C LEU A 75 16.07 -18.41 8.14
N LEU A 76 16.36 -18.75 9.39
CA LEU A 76 15.58 -18.23 10.51
C LEU A 76 15.71 -16.70 10.65
N ALA A 77 16.95 -16.20 10.57
CA ALA A 77 17.20 -14.76 10.67
C ALA A 77 16.50 -13.98 9.54
N GLY A 78 16.62 -14.45 8.29
CA GLY A 78 16.02 -13.80 7.15
C GLY A 78 14.48 -13.90 7.15
N ALA A 79 13.92 -15.05 7.47
CA ALA A 79 12.48 -15.25 7.56
C ALA A 79 11.86 -14.37 8.64
N LEU A 80 12.47 -14.28 9.82
CA LEU A 80 12.02 -13.41 10.90
C LEU A 80 12.16 -11.93 10.54
N SER A 81 13.28 -11.52 9.95
CA SER A 81 13.51 -10.14 9.53
C SER A 81 12.47 -9.68 8.50
N MET A 82 12.22 -10.50 7.48
CA MET A 82 11.24 -10.19 6.45
C MET A 82 9.80 -10.16 7.00
N SER A 83 9.46 -11.11 7.85
CA SER A 83 8.16 -11.17 8.51
C SER A 83 7.88 -9.94 9.37
N LEU A 84 8.85 -9.52 10.20
CA LEU A 84 8.74 -8.33 11.03
C LEU A 84 8.67 -7.05 10.18
N GLY A 85 9.46 -6.97 9.12
CA GLY A 85 9.44 -5.84 8.19
C GLY A 85 8.07 -5.67 7.52
N GLU A 86 7.47 -6.77 7.08
CA GLU A 86 6.15 -6.76 6.46
C GLU A 86 5.06 -6.40 7.47
N TRP A 87 5.13 -6.95 8.69
CA TRP A 87 4.21 -6.60 9.77
C TRP A 87 4.23 -5.11 10.09
N ILE A 88 5.42 -4.53 10.26
CA ILE A 88 5.60 -3.10 10.54
C ILE A 88 5.08 -2.26 9.38
N SER A 89 5.36 -2.66 8.14
CA SER A 89 4.93 -1.94 6.93
C SER A 89 3.41 -1.85 6.83
N VAL A 90 2.71 -2.98 6.99
CA VAL A 90 1.25 -3.03 6.94
C VAL A 90 0.64 -2.29 8.12
N GLN A 91 1.16 -2.48 9.32
CA GLN A 91 0.67 -1.81 10.53
C GLN A 91 0.83 -0.29 10.44
N SER A 92 2.00 0.19 10.00
CA SER A 92 2.26 1.64 9.84
C SER A 92 1.36 2.26 8.77
N SER A 93 1.13 1.55 7.66
CA SER A 93 0.21 2.03 6.61
C SER A 93 -1.22 2.15 7.15
N LYS A 94 -1.66 1.16 7.92
CA LYS A 94 -2.99 1.17 8.54
C LYS A 94 -3.16 2.33 9.51
N GLU A 95 -2.21 2.53 10.42
CA GLU A 95 -2.22 3.65 11.38
C GLU A 95 -2.20 5.01 10.66
N MET A 96 -1.48 5.12 9.56
CA MET A 96 -1.47 6.33 8.74
C MET A 96 -2.84 6.60 8.11
N TYR A 97 -3.49 5.58 7.55
CA TYR A 97 -4.83 5.71 6.97
C TYR A 97 -5.88 6.06 8.03
N GLU A 98 -5.87 5.37 9.17
CA GLU A 98 -6.75 5.68 10.30
C GLU A 98 -6.59 7.15 10.73
N ARG A 99 -5.35 7.61 10.81
CA ARG A 99 -5.06 9.00 11.15
C ARG A 99 -5.57 10.01 10.11
N GLN A 100 -5.43 9.69 8.82
CA GLN A 100 -5.96 10.55 7.75
C GLN A 100 -7.48 10.60 7.79
N MET A 101 -8.16 9.49 8.03
CA MET A 101 -9.62 9.44 8.16
C MET A 101 -10.12 10.23 9.36
N GLU A 102 -9.42 10.21 10.51
CA GLU A 102 -9.74 11.04 11.67
C GLU A 102 -9.61 12.54 11.36
N LEU A 103 -8.57 12.94 10.63
CA LEU A 103 -8.37 14.32 10.22
C LEU A 103 -9.47 14.79 9.28
N GLU A 104 -9.82 13.97 8.29
CA GLU A 104 -10.89 14.23 7.33
C GLU A 104 -12.24 14.46 8.04
N MET A 105 -12.57 13.61 9.01
CA MET A 105 -13.79 13.81 9.82
C MET A 105 -13.76 15.13 10.60
N ALA A 106 -12.61 15.48 11.17
CA ALA A 106 -12.46 16.76 11.88
C ALA A 106 -12.57 17.98 10.94
N GLU A 107 -12.14 17.86 9.68
CA GLU A 107 -12.30 18.90 8.66
C GLU A 107 -13.76 19.05 8.23
N ILE A 108 -14.50 17.96 8.03
CA ILE A 108 -15.95 17.97 7.77
C ILE A 108 -16.70 18.68 8.89
N GLU A 109 -16.36 18.41 10.17
CA GLU A 109 -17.01 19.04 11.31
C GLU A 109 -16.65 20.51 11.48
N SER A 110 -15.39 20.89 11.22
CA SER A 110 -14.90 22.25 11.46
C SER A 110 -15.17 23.22 10.32
N ASN A 111 -15.22 22.76 9.08
CA ASN A 111 -15.35 23.58 7.88
C ASN A 111 -16.18 22.89 6.76
N PRO A 112 -17.45 22.55 7.00
CA PRO A 112 -18.27 21.83 6.04
C PRO A 112 -18.45 22.55 4.68
N GLU A 113 -18.41 23.89 4.68
CA GLU A 113 -18.49 24.68 3.43
C GLU A 113 -17.22 24.53 2.59
N GLY A 114 -16.06 24.42 3.24
CA GLY A 114 -14.78 24.18 2.60
C GLY A 114 -14.76 22.82 1.92
N GLU A 115 -15.16 21.79 2.66
CA GLU A 115 -15.22 20.40 2.19
C GLU A 115 -16.24 20.23 1.05
N THR A 116 -17.42 20.86 1.14
CA THR A 116 -18.39 20.90 0.04
C THR A 116 -17.76 21.44 -1.25
N LYS A 117 -16.99 22.52 -1.12
CA LYS A 117 -16.31 23.14 -2.27
C LYS A 117 -15.19 22.25 -2.81
N GLU A 118 -14.43 21.59 -1.95
CA GLU A 118 -13.37 20.68 -2.35
C GLU A 118 -13.92 19.48 -3.11
N LEU A 119 -14.96 18.85 -2.59
CA LEU A 119 -15.66 17.75 -3.26
C LEU A 119 -16.27 18.17 -4.60
N ALA A 120 -16.85 19.37 -4.68
CA ALA A 120 -17.35 19.92 -5.96
C ALA A 120 -16.21 20.09 -6.97
N LEU A 121 -15.03 20.56 -6.55
CA LEU A 121 -13.85 20.68 -7.41
C LEU A 121 -13.33 19.34 -7.89
N ILE A 122 -13.36 18.32 -7.04
CA ILE A 122 -13.00 16.94 -7.44
C ILE A 122 -13.95 16.44 -8.52
N TYR A 123 -15.25 16.63 -8.36
CA TYR A 123 -16.25 16.26 -9.38
C TYR A 123 -16.08 17.04 -10.68
N MET A 124 -15.76 18.32 -10.62
CA MET A 124 -15.44 19.13 -11.81
C MET A 124 -14.19 18.63 -12.51
N ALA A 125 -13.16 18.22 -11.77
CA ALA A 125 -11.95 17.62 -12.33
C ALA A 125 -12.25 16.29 -13.06
N LYS A 126 -13.25 15.54 -12.61
CA LYS A 126 -13.78 14.33 -13.27
C LYS A 126 -14.66 14.63 -14.50
N GLY A 127 -14.94 15.91 -14.79
CA GLY A 127 -15.67 16.33 -15.98
C GLY A 127 -17.15 16.64 -15.75
N ILE A 128 -17.62 16.66 -14.50
CA ILE A 128 -18.98 17.05 -14.17
C ILE A 128 -19.12 18.58 -14.31
N PRO A 129 -20.19 19.10 -14.95
CA PRO A 129 -20.44 20.54 -15.05
C PRO A 129 -20.57 21.20 -13.66
N GLU A 130 -20.05 22.42 -13.51
CA GLU A 130 -19.95 23.13 -12.24
C GLU A 130 -21.24 23.12 -11.41
N GLY A 131 -22.39 23.48 -11.99
CA GLY A 131 -23.67 23.52 -11.27
C GLY A 131 -24.09 22.14 -10.72
N GLN A 132 -23.87 21.06 -11.51
CA GLN A 132 -24.17 19.71 -11.08
C GLN A 132 -23.17 19.20 -10.04
N ALA A 133 -21.91 19.58 -10.16
CA ALA A 133 -20.86 19.20 -9.22
C ALA A 133 -21.13 19.77 -7.81
N PHE A 134 -21.56 21.04 -7.73
CA PHE A 134 -21.95 21.65 -6.45
C PHE A 134 -23.22 21.04 -5.86
N GLU A 135 -24.25 20.79 -6.67
CA GLU A 135 -25.47 20.12 -6.22
C GLU A 135 -25.20 18.71 -5.67
N MET A 136 -24.32 17.96 -6.34
CA MET A 136 -23.91 16.63 -5.88
C MET A 136 -23.13 16.73 -4.57
N ALA A 137 -22.19 17.66 -4.46
CA ALA A 137 -21.37 17.85 -3.26
C ALA A 137 -22.25 18.24 -2.06
N GLU A 138 -23.17 19.20 -2.21
CA GLU A 138 -24.10 19.60 -1.17
C GLU A 138 -24.98 18.42 -0.69
N LYS A 139 -25.42 17.58 -1.62
CA LYS A 139 -26.22 16.40 -1.29
C LYS A 139 -25.40 15.37 -0.50
N VAL A 140 -24.16 15.12 -0.86
CA VAL A 140 -23.27 14.23 -0.11
C VAL A 140 -23.00 14.79 1.29
N MET A 141 -22.67 16.07 1.39
CA MET A 141 -22.36 16.76 2.65
C MET A 141 -23.57 16.93 3.59
N SER A 142 -24.79 16.67 3.12
CA SER A 142 -25.98 16.68 3.97
C SER A 142 -26.03 15.55 5.00
N ASP A 143 -25.25 14.48 4.81
CA ASP A 143 -25.07 13.36 5.74
C ASP A 143 -23.57 13.23 6.07
N PRO A 144 -23.14 13.60 7.29
CA PRO A 144 -21.72 13.61 7.66
C PRO A 144 -21.03 12.23 7.57
N GLU A 145 -21.74 11.15 7.90
CA GLU A 145 -21.16 9.80 7.81
C GLU A 145 -20.94 9.40 6.35
N HIS A 146 -21.90 9.69 5.49
CA HIS A 146 -21.77 9.44 4.06
C HIS A 146 -20.74 10.36 3.40
N ALA A 147 -20.67 11.63 3.84
CA ALA A 147 -19.66 12.58 3.38
C ALA A 147 -18.25 12.08 3.67
N HIS A 148 -18.02 11.61 4.89
CA HIS A 148 -16.72 11.05 5.29
C HIS A 148 -16.32 9.85 4.43
N GLU A 149 -17.22 8.89 4.18
CA GLU A 149 -16.94 7.75 3.31
C GLU A 149 -16.58 8.19 1.89
N VAL A 150 -17.32 9.17 1.35
CA VAL A 150 -17.10 9.69 -0.01
C VAL A 150 -15.77 10.42 -0.10
N LEU A 151 -15.46 11.33 0.83
CA LEU A 151 -14.23 12.12 0.85
C LEU A 151 -13.00 11.23 1.04
N VAL A 152 -13.03 10.30 1.98
CA VAL A 152 -11.96 9.31 2.17
C VAL A 152 -11.64 8.57 0.87
N ARG A 153 -12.66 8.19 0.11
CA ARG A 153 -12.46 7.51 -1.17
C ARG A 153 -12.02 8.45 -2.29
N GLU A 154 -12.64 9.63 -2.41
CA GLU A 154 -12.45 10.53 -3.54
C GLU A 154 -11.21 11.41 -3.41
N GLU A 155 -10.88 11.83 -2.20
CA GLU A 155 -9.73 12.68 -1.91
C GLU A 155 -8.50 11.87 -1.50
N LEU A 156 -8.63 11.00 -0.52
CA LEU A 156 -7.51 10.23 0.01
C LEU A 156 -7.20 8.99 -0.85
N GLY A 157 -8.16 8.56 -1.67
CA GLY A 157 -8.00 7.37 -2.53
C GLY A 157 -7.89 6.09 -1.73
N ILE A 158 -8.32 6.09 -0.47
CA ILE A 158 -8.29 4.93 0.42
C ILE A 158 -9.46 4.02 0.10
N SER A 159 -9.17 2.75 -0.23
CA SER A 159 -10.20 1.73 -0.38
C SER A 159 -10.42 0.98 0.93
N THR A 160 -11.66 0.58 1.19
CA THR A 160 -12.03 -0.23 2.36
C THR A 160 -11.20 -1.51 2.44
N GLU A 161 -10.82 -2.07 1.29
CA GLU A 161 -10.02 -3.29 1.16
C GLU A 161 -8.57 -3.10 1.67
N GLU A 162 -8.02 -1.88 1.60
CA GLU A 162 -6.68 -1.58 2.12
C GLU A 162 -6.67 -1.50 3.65
N LEU A 163 -7.80 -1.19 4.26
CA LEU A 163 -7.97 -1.16 5.73
C LEU A 163 -8.20 -2.55 6.33
N GLU A 164 -8.75 -3.49 5.56
CA GLU A 164 -9.03 -4.85 6.01
C GLU A 164 -7.79 -5.75 6.06
N GLY A 165 -6.67 -5.34 5.47
CA GLY A 165 -5.43 -6.10 5.44
C GLY A 165 -4.91 -6.44 6.85
N SER A 166 -4.67 -7.74 7.11
CA SER A 166 -4.10 -8.20 8.38
C SER A 166 -2.57 -8.17 8.34
N ALA A 167 -1.95 -7.36 9.22
CA ALA A 167 -0.51 -7.32 9.37
C ALA A 167 0.07 -8.70 9.76
N TRP A 168 -0.67 -9.51 10.52
CA TRP A 168 -0.28 -10.87 10.88
C TRP A 168 -0.30 -11.83 9.70
N GLU A 169 -1.30 -11.76 8.83
CA GLU A 169 -1.34 -12.57 7.60
C GLU A 169 -0.19 -12.24 6.68
N ALA A 170 0.10 -10.97 6.49
CA ALA A 170 1.24 -10.50 5.71
C ALA A 170 2.56 -11.03 6.27
N ALA A 171 2.76 -10.90 7.59
CA ALA A 171 3.96 -11.38 8.29
C ALA A 171 4.16 -12.90 8.15
N ILE A 172 3.12 -13.69 8.40
CA ILE A 172 3.19 -15.15 8.33
C ILE A 172 3.44 -15.61 6.88
N THR A 173 2.78 -14.99 5.93
CA THR A 173 2.97 -15.28 4.50
C THR A 173 4.40 -15.00 4.07
N SER A 174 4.95 -13.85 4.44
CA SER A 174 6.34 -13.47 4.15
C SER A 174 7.34 -14.43 4.78
N PHE A 175 7.11 -14.82 6.04
CA PHE A 175 7.94 -15.82 6.71
C PHE A 175 8.00 -17.14 5.94
N ILE A 176 6.83 -17.68 5.58
CA ILE A 176 6.72 -18.96 4.90
C ILE A 176 7.37 -18.92 3.51
N LEU A 177 7.13 -17.85 2.75
CA LEU A 177 7.66 -17.73 1.40
C LEU A 177 9.17 -17.58 1.37
N PHE A 178 9.75 -16.78 2.30
CA PHE A 178 11.19 -16.71 2.47
C PHE A 178 11.77 -18.07 2.87
N ALA A 179 11.15 -18.75 3.86
CA ALA A 179 11.63 -20.05 4.33
C ALA A 179 11.64 -21.11 3.22
N ILE A 180 10.60 -21.15 2.38
CA ILE A 180 10.54 -22.05 1.22
C ILE A 180 11.70 -21.80 0.26
N GLY A 181 11.99 -20.53 -0.06
CA GLY A 181 13.14 -20.18 -0.90
C GLY A 181 14.47 -20.56 -0.26
N ALA A 182 14.62 -20.28 1.03
CA ALA A 182 15.87 -20.53 1.76
C ALA A 182 16.18 -22.02 2.05
N ILE A 183 15.17 -22.88 2.05
CA ILE A 183 15.37 -24.35 2.21
C ILE A 183 16.03 -24.96 0.98
N ILE A 184 15.76 -24.44 -0.23
CA ILE A 184 16.26 -25.05 -1.47
C ILE A 184 17.79 -25.21 -1.49
N PRO A 185 18.60 -24.19 -1.18
CA PRO A 185 20.07 -24.35 -1.14
C PRO A 185 20.58 -25.21 0.03
N LEU A 186 19.77 -25.47 1.05
CA LEU A 186 20.09 -26.33 2.17
C LEU A 186 19.85 -27.82 1.89
N ALA A 187 18.93 -28.14 0.98
CA ALA A 187 18.49 -29.49 0.70
C ALA A 187 19.61 -30.50 0.32
N PRO A 188 20.73 -30.09 -0.32
CA PRO A 188 21.85 -30.99 -0.65
C PRO A 188 22.75 -31.35 0.53
N PHE A 189 22.67 -30.66 1.65
CA PHE A 189 23.50 -30.81 2.84
C PHE A 189 22.74 -31.45 3.99
#